data_3497423dab4a71d07e5cdd104855e902
#
_entry.id   3497423dab4a71d07e5cdd104855e902
#
_cell.length_a   1.000
_cell.length_b   1.000
_cell.length_c   1.000
_cell.angle_alpha   90.00
_cell.angle_beta   90.00
_cell.angle_gamma   90.00
#
_symmetry.space_group_name_H-M   'P 1'
#
loop_
_entity.id
_entity.type
_entity.pdbx_description
1 polymer ?
#
loop_
_entity_poly.entity_id
_entity_poly.type
_entity_poly.pdbx_seq_one_letter_code
_entity_poly.pdbx_strand_id
1 'polypeptide(L)'
;MADIPQVLFVCTHNAGRSQMAAALLDHQAAGRVRVTSAGSQPADQLNPAVVQAMAEIGLDISREVPKPLTTGKVQAADVVITMGCGDACPVFPGKRYLDWDLPDPAGLDLAAVRPIRDEIHRRVLALLTELERTGPVT
;
A
#
# COMPACT_ATOMS: atom_id res chain seq x y z
N MET A 1 -4.29 -24.61 -10.58
CA MET A 1 -3.42 -23.44 -10.67
C MET A 1 -3.64 -22.54 -9.46
N ALA A 2 -2.58 -22.18 -8.79
CA ALA A 2 -2.70 -21.32 -7.61
C ALA A 2 -3.07 -19.90 -8.02
N ASP A 3 -4.02 -19.32 -7.33
CA ASP A 3 -4.37 -17.93 -7.55
C ASP A 3 -3.30 -17.01 -6.99
N ILE A 4 -3.00 -15.95 -7.72
CA ILE A 4 -2.06 -14.93 -7.24
C ILE A 4 -2.79 -14.08 -6.20
N PRO A 5 -2.27 -13.95 -4.98
CA PRO A 5 -2.91 -13.09 -3.98
C PRO A 5 -2.97 -11.64 -4.45
N GLN A 6 -4.06 -10.96 -4.09
CA GLN A 6 -4.26 -9.57 -4.44
C GLN A 6 -4.34 -8.74 -3.16
N VAL A 7 -3.45 -7.75 -3.05
CA VAL A 7 -3.33 -6.90 -1.88
C VAL A 7 -3.70 -5.47 -2.25
N LEU A 8 -4.58 -4.87 -1.46
CA LEU A 8 -4.99 -3.48 -1.62
C LEU A 8 -4.50 -2.67 -0.41
N PHE A 9 -3.73 -1.63 -0.67
CA PHE A 9 -3.34 -0.66 0.36
C PHE A 9 -4.24 0.56 0.28
N VAL A 10 -4.80 0.97 1.40
CA VAL A 10 -5.72 2.10 1.48
C VAL A 10 -5.24 3.10 2.51
N CYS A 11 -5.12 4.34 2.12
CA CYS A 11 -4.95 5.46 3.06
C CYS A 11 -5.91 6.58 2.66
N THR A 12 -5.83 7.74 3.30
CA THR A 12 -6.78 8.80 3.02
C THR A 12 -6.57 9.39 1.61
N HIS A 13 -5.37 9.83 1.31
CA HIS A 13 -5.11 10.61 0.08
C HIS A 13 -4.51 9.82 -1.07
N ASN A 14 -4.02 8.62 -0.81
CA ASN A 14 -3.28 7.80 -1.80
C ASN A 14 -2.15 8.61 -2.48
N ALA A 15 -1.54 9.49 -1.70
CA ALA A 15 -0.45 10.35 -2.16
C ALA A 15 0.87 10.04 -1.44
N GLY A 16 0.84 9.20 -0.40
CA GLY A 16 2.01 8.89 0.40
C GLY A 16 2.06 7.44 0.86
N ARG A 17 1.45 7.13 2.02
CA ARG A 17 1.60 5.82 2.67
C ARG A 17 1.24 4.64 1.78
N SER A 18 0.06 4.64 1.19
CA SER A 18 -0.38 3.52 0.36
C SER A 18 0.41 3.41 -0.94
N GLN A 19 0.87 4.53 -1.49
CA GLN A 19 1.72 4.51 -2.68
C GLN A 19 3.10 3.91 -2.38
N MET A 20 3.69 4.25 -1.23
CA MET A 20 4.96 3.66 -0.81
C MET A 20 4.83 2.16 -0.58
N ALA A 21 3.78 1.74 0.13
CA ALA A 21 3.55 0.34 0.41
C ALA A 21 3.33 -0.47 -0.86
N ALA A 22 2.53 0.05 -1.78
CA ALA A 22 2.25 -0.64 -3.04
C ALA A 22 3.51 -0.80 -3.88
N ALA A 23 4.32 0.25 -4.01
CA ALA A 23 5.56 0.19 -4.77
C ALA A 23 6.55 -0.81 -4.17
N LEU A 24 6.68 -0.80 -2.84
CA LEU A 24 7.60 -1.70 -2.14
C LEU A 24 7.16 -3.16 -2.28
N LEU A 25 5.88 -3.45 -2.08
CA LEU A 25 5.40 -4.82 -2.18
C LEU A 25 5.50 -5.32 -3.63
N ASP A 26 5.12 -4.51 -4.59
CA ASP A 26 5.20 -4.88 -6.00
C ASP A 26 6.64 -5.21 -6.39
N HIS A 27 7.59 -4.38 -5.96
CA HIS A 27 9.01 -4.61 -6.23
C HIS A 27 9.52 -5.90 -5.57
N GLN A 28 9.22 -6.10 -4.31
CA GLN A 28 9.70 -7.26 -3.55
C GLN A 28 9.03 -8.56 -3.98
N ALA A 29 7.75 -8.49 -4.36
CA ALA A 29 7.01 -9.68 -4.76
C ALA A 29 7.37 -10.17 -6.15
N ALA A 30 7.86 -9.32 -7.03
CA ALA A 30 8.33 -9.68 -8.38
C ALA A 30 7.30 -10.53 -9.15
N GLY A 31 6.04 -10.11 -9.14
CA GLY A 31 4.97 -10.78 -9.86
C GLY A 31 4.23 -11.87 -9.07
N ARG A 32 4.68 -12.20 -7.88
CA ARG A 32 4.03 -13.24 -7.05
C ARG A 32 2.79 -12.74 -6.32
N VAL A 33 2.60 -11.42 -6.28
CA VAL A 33 1.46 -10.78 -5.63
C VAL A 33 0.97 -9.66 -6.54
N ARG A 34 -0.35 -9.51 -6.67
CA ARG A 34 -0.93 -8.35 -7.36
C ARG A 34 -1.16 -7.27 -6.33
N VAL A 35 -0.72 -6.06 -6.64
CA VAL A 35 -0.76 -4.94 -5.70
C VAL A 35 -1.53 -3.78 -6.30
N THR A 36 -2.46 -3.25 -5.51
CA THR A 36 -3.18 -2.02 -5.85
C THR A 36 -3.18 -1.08 -4.65
N SER A 37 -3.47 0.19 -4.91
CA SER A 37 -3.60 1.18 -3.85
C SER A 37 -4.75 2.12 -4.14
N ALA A 38 -5.30 2.75 -3.11
CA ALA A 38 -6.41 3.67 -3.25
C ALA A 38 -6.51 4.60 -2.05
N GLY A 39 -7.26 5.69 -2.21
CA GLY A 39 -7.53 6.63 -1.14
C GLY A 39 -9.02 6.89 -0.99
N SER A 40 -9.48 7.06 0.25
CA SER A 40 -10.87 7.43 0.53
C SER A 40 -11.17 8.85 0.06
N GLN A 41 -10.15 9.71 0.06
CA GLN A 41 -10.24 11.09 -0.44
C GLN A 41 -8.96 11.37 -1.23
N PRO A 42 -8.86 10.86 -2.47
CA PRO A 42 -7.61 10.96 -3.21
C PRO A 42 -7.21 12.41 -3.48
N ALA A 43 -5.91 12.69 -3.30
CA ALA A 43 -5.35 13.99 -3.61
C ALA A 43 -5.20 14.16 -5.12
N ASP A 44 -4.89 15.38 -5.56
CA ASP A 44 -4.71 15.67 -6.98
C ASP A 44 -3.39 15.10 -7.51
N GLN A 45 -2.37 15.03 -6.66
CA GLN A 45 -1.04 14.55 -7.06
C GLN A 45 -0.31 13.93 -5.87
N LEU A 46 0.77 13.22 -6.16
CA LEU A 46 1.60 12.59 -5.14
C LEU A 46 2.31 13.63 -4.29
N ASN A 47 2.62 13.24 -3.06
CA ASN A 47 3.46 14.03 -2.16
C ASN A 47 4.90 14.05 -2.69
N PRO A 48 5.48 15.22 -3.01
CA PRO A 48 6.83 15.27 -3.60
C PRO A 48 7.91 14.67 -2.71
N ALA A 49 7.82 14.85 -1.39
CA ALA A 49 8.80 14.27 -0.47
C ALA A 49 8.74 12.75 -0.49
N VAL A 50 7.56 12.18 -0.68
CA VAL A 50 7.39 10.74 -0.81
C VAL A 50 8.03 10.24 -2.11
N VAL A 51 7.83 10.95 -3.22
CA VAL A 51 8.47 10.59 -4.49
C VAL A 51 9.98 10.58 -4.33
N GLN A 52 10.55 11.59 -3.66
CA GLN A 52 11.98 11.67 -3.40
C GLN A 52 12.47 10.53 -2.51
N ALA A 53 11.72 10.23 -1.44
CA ALA A 53 12.09 9.16 -0.51
C ALA A 53 12.13 7.80 -1.22
N MET A 54 11.20 7.55 -2.13
CA MET A 54 11.18 6.29 -2.88
C MET A 54 12.31 6.23 -3.90
N ALA A 55 12.63 7.36 -4.55
CA ALA A 55 13.74 7.42 -5.49
C ALA A 55 15.06 7.09 -4.83
N GLU A 56 15.24 7.46 -3.56
CA GLU A 56 16.46 7.14 -2.80
C GLU A 56 16.73 5.64 -2.72
N ILE A 57 15.70 4.84 -2.75
CA ILE A 57 15.85 3.38 -2.68
C ILE A 57 15.61 2.71 -4.04
N GLY A 58 15.67 3.50 -5.11
CA GLY A 58 15.62 2.98 -6.47
C GLY A 58 14.22 2.72 -7.00
N LEU A 59 13.17 3.22 -6.35
CA LEU A 59 11.79 3.03 -6.79
C LEU A 59 11.22 4.35 -7.30
N ASP A 60 10.90 4.40 -8.58
CA ASP A 60 10.33 5.59 -9.21
C ASP A 60 8.81 5.49 -9.22
N ILE A 61 8.15 6.30 -8.41
CA ILE A 61 6.68 6.39 -8.40
C ILE A 61 6.18 7.70 -9.01
N SER A 62 7.06 8.46 -9.68
CA SER A 62 6.72 9.78 -10.19
C SER A 62 5.59 9.78 -11.23
N ARG A 63 5.33 8.63 -11.85
CA ARG A 63 4.25 8.49 -12.84
C ARG A 63 2.94 7.96 -12.25
N GLU A 64 2.96 7.58 -10.98
CA GLU A 64 1.73 7.14 -10.31
C GLU A 64 0.83 8.32 -10.03
N VAL A 65 -0.46 8.04 -9.92
CA VAL A 65 -1.45 9.06 -9.57
C VAL A 65 -2.30 8.56 -8.42
N PRO A 66 -2.81 9.47 -7.57
CA PRO A 66 -3.76 9.07 -6.55
C PRO A 66 -5.02 8.49 -7.18
N LYS A 67 -5.51 7.39 -6.62
CA LYS A 67 -6.66 6.65 -7.15
C LYS A 67 -7.77 6.57 -6.10
N PRO A 68 -9.04 6.66 -6.52
CA PRO A 68 -10.13 6.55 -5.55
C PRO A 68 -10.33 5.12 -5.07
N LEU A 69 -10.77 5.01 -3.83
CA LEU A 69 -11.21 3.74 -3.27
C LEU A 69 -12.58 3.41 -3.86
N THR A 70 -12.73 2.19 -4.38
CA THR A 70 -14.00 1.71 -4.92
C THR A 70 -14.37 0.39 -4.30
N THR A 71 -15.65 0.08 -4.27
CA THR A 71 -16.15 -1.22 -3.81
C THR A 71 -15.51 -2.36 -4.61
N GLY A 72 -15.38 -2.18 -5.93
CA GLY A 72 -14.78 -3.20 -6.79
C GLY A 72 -13.34 -3.51 -6.42
N LYS A 73 -12.54 -2.50 -6.04
CA LYS A 73 -11.17 -2.72 -5.60
C LYS A 73 -11.11 -3.55 -4.33
N VAL A 74 -12.00 -3.26 -3.36
CA VAL A 74 -12.04 -4.02 -2.12
C VAL A 74 -12.50 -5.45 -2.38
N GLN A 75 -13.53 -5.62 -3.20
CA GLN A 75 -14.03 -6.95 -3.53
C GLN A 75 -12.99 -7.82 -4.22
N ALA A 76 -12.15 -7.22 -5.06
CA ALA A 76 -11.11 -7.94 -5.79
C ALA A 76 -9.93 -8.34 -4.91
N ALA A 77 -9.72 -7.67 -3.78
CA ALA A 77 -8.57 -7.91 -2.92
C ALA A 77 -8.78 -9.11 -2.02
N ASP A 78 -7.72 -9.87 -1.78
CA ASP A 78 -7.70 -10.94 -0.78
C ASP A 78 -7.31 -10.38 0.58
N VAL A 79 -6.41 -9.40 0.58
CA VAL A 79 -5.94 -8.72 1.79
C VAL A 79 -6.11 -7.22 1.59
N VAL A 80 -6.73 -6.56 2.55
CA VAL A 80 -6.89 -5.10 2.56
C VAL A 80 -6.12 -4.54 3.74
N ILE A 81 -5.21 -3.62 3.47
CA ILE A 81 -4.39 -3.00 4.51
C ILE A 81 -4.73 -1.52 4.56
N THR A 82 -5.35 -1.11 5.67
CA THR A 82 -5.71 0.28 5.88
C THR A 82 -4.58 1.01 6.61
N MET A 83 -4.36 2.26 6.24
CA MET A 83 -3.25 3.06 6.73
C MET A 83 -3.75 4.47 7.05
N GLY A 84 -4.81 4.53 7.88
CA GLY A 84 -5.36 5.81 8.31
C GLY A 84 -6.59 6.27 7.55
N CYS A 85 -7.31 5.37 6.87
CA CYS A 85 -8.57 5.75 6.21
C CYS A 85 -9.78 5.70 7.17
N GLY A 86 -9.59 5.26 8.42
CA GLY A 86 -10.66 5.18 9.39
C GLY A 86 -11.78 4.25 8.95
N ASP A 87 -13.03 4.67 9.16
CA ASP A 87 -14.21 3.86 8.84
C ASP A 87 -14.63 3.97 7.38
N ALA A 88 -13.87 4.70 6.55
CA ALA A 88 -14.22 4.90 5.14
C ALA A 88 -14.01 3.68 4.26
N CYS A 89 -13.26 2.69 4.75
CA CYS A 89 -13.00 1.47 3.98
C CYS A 89 -14.14 0.46 4.19
N PRO A 90 -14.84 0.03 3.12
CA PRO A 90 -15.90 -0.97 3.28
C PRO A 90 -15.31 -2.32 3.69
N VAL A 91 -16.07 -3.05 4.50
CA VAL A 91 -15.67 -4.36 5.01
C VAL A 91 -16.55 -5.43 4.39
N PHE A 92 -15.93 -6.42 3.75
CA PHE A 92 -16.63 -7.56 3.17
C PHE A 92 -16.21 -8.86 3.87
N PRO A 93 -17.13 -9.81 4.06
CA PRO A 93 -16.78 -11.12 4.64
C PRO A 93 -15.78 -11.89 3.77
N GLY A 94 -14.99 -12.74 4.41
CA GLY A 94 -14.07 -13.62 3.70
C GLY A 94 -12.74 -13.02 3.29
N LYS A 95 -12.50 -11.78 3.65
CA LYS A 95 -11.25 -11.08 3.35
C LYS A 95 -10.44 -10.86 4.61
N ARG A 96 -9.13 -10.77 4.44
CA ARG A 96 -8.23 -10.44 5.54
C ARG A 96 -8.04 -8.93 5.58
N TYR A 97 -8.29 -8.32 6.74
CA TYR A 97 -8.11 -6.89 6.96
C TYR A 97 -7.01 -6.66 7.98
N LEU A 98 -6.07 -5.79 7.62
CA LEU A 98 -5.00 -5.36 8.52
C LEU A 98 -5.03 -3.85 8.61
N ASP A 99 -4.67 -3.32 9.77
CA ASP A 99 -4.56 -1.88 9.97
C ASP A 99 -3.13 -1.55 10.40
N TRP A 100 -2.44 -0.78 9.58
CA TRP A 100 -1.08 -0.33 9.87
C TRP A 100 -1.14 1.10 10.35
N ASP A 101 -0.89 1.29 11.63
CA ASP A 101 -0.87 2.62 12.22
C ASP A 101 0.47 3.29 11.90
N LEU A 102 0.42 4.30 11.03
CA LEU A 102 1.60 4.99 10.53
C LEU A 102 1.33 6.49 10.49
N PRO A 103 2.35 7.32 10.79
CA PRO A 103 2.21 8.76 10.64
C PRO A 103 1.90 9.15 9.20
N ASP A 104 1.10 10.21 9.03
CA ASP A 104 0.81 10.76 7.71
C ASP A 104 1.99 11.63 7.25
N PRO A 105 2.58 11.34 6.08
CA PRO A 105 3.70 12.14 5.57
C PRO A 105 3.29 13.51 5.04
N ALA A 106 2.01 13.82 4.95
CA ALA A 106 1.55 15.11 4.42
C ALA A 106 2.15 16.27 5.21
N GLY A 107 2.76 17.22 4.52
CA GLY A 107 3.37 18.39 5.14
C GLY A 107 4.72 18.15 5.79
N LEU A 108 5.23 16.93 5.76
CA LEU A 108 6.54 16.61 6.33
C LEU A 108 7.63 16.76 5.28
N ASP A 109 8.84 17.07 5.76
CA ASP A 109 10.01 17.15 4.87
C ASP A 109 10.57 15.73 4.61
N LEU A 110 11.54 15.65 3.70
CA LEU A 110 12.15 14.38 3.32
C LEU A 110 12.74 13.63 4.51
N ALA A 111 13.40 14.34 5.42
CA ALA A 111 14.00 13.70 6.59
C ALA A 111 12.96 13.02 7.48
N ALA A 112 11.76 13.60 7.60
CA ALA A 112 10.68 13.02 8.40
C ALA A 112 9.96 11.89 7.65
N VAL A 113 9.95 11.91 6.33
CA VAL A 113 9.33 10.85 5.52
C VAL A 113 10.16 9.58 5.52
N ARG A 114 11.49 9.69 5.56
CA ARG A 114 12.37 8.50 5.52
C ARG A 114 12.04 7.43 6.56
N PRO A 115 11.87 7.76 7.86
CA PRO A 115 11.52 6.72 8.83
C PRO A 115 10.14 6.10 8.58
N ILE A 116 9.20 6.86 8.04
CA ILE A 116 7.89 6.31 7.67
C ILE A 116 8.07 5.30 6.54
N ARG A 117 8.83 5.65 5.50
CA ARG A 117 9.17 4.74 4.40
C ARG A 117 9.82 3.46 4.92
N ASP A 118 10.79 3.60 5.81
CA ASP A 118 11.55 2.45 6.32
C ASP A 118 10.69 1.53 7.15
N GLU A 119 9.76 2.08 7.93
CA GLU A 119 8.81 1.27 8.70
C GLU A 119 7.85 0.53 7.76
N ILE A 120 7.36 1.19 6.72
CA ILE A 120 6.51 0.55 5.71
C ILE A 120 7.27 -0.59 5.03
N HIS A 121 8.53 -0.35 4.69
CA HIS A 121 9.37 -1.37 4.07
C HIS A 121 9.49 -2.62 4.94
N ARG A 122 9.72 -2.43 6.23
CA ARG A 122 9.81 -3.54 7.17
C ARG A 122 8.50 -4.33 7.24
N ARG A 123 7.37 -3.64 7.30
CA ARG A 123 6.05 -4.29 7.35
C ARG A 123 5.72 -5.01 6.05
N VAL A 124 6.11 -4.44 4.92
CA VAL A 124 5.92 -5.07 3.61
C VAL A 124 6.70 -6.38 3.51
N LEU A 125 7.94 -6.41 3.98
CA LEU A 125 8.74 -7.63 3.98
C LEU A 125 8.12 -8.71 4.86
N ALA A 126 7.62 -8.33 6.04
CA ALA A 126 6.94 -9.27 6.93
C ALA A 126 5.66 -9.79 6.31
N LEU A 127 4.89 -8.92 5.66
CA LEU A 127 3.66 -9.30 4.97
C LEU A 127 3.96 -10.30 3.84
N LEU A 128 4.97 -10.02 3.03
CA LEU A 128 5.33 -10.88 1.92
C LEU A 128 5.73 -12.27 2.41
N THR A 129 6.53 -12.34 3.48
CA THR A 129 6.90 -13.60 4.10
C THR A 129 5.65 -14.38 4.54
N GLU A 130 4.71 -13.68 5.16
CA GLU A 130 3.47 -14.28 5.62
C GLU A 130 2.61 -14.78 4.47
N LEU A 131 2.50 -14.00 3.39
CA LEU A 131 1.75 -14.39 2.21
C LEU A 131 2.37 -15.62 1.53
N GLU A 132 3.70 -15.71 1.49
CA GLU A 132 4.39 -16.87 0.93
C GLU A 132 4.19 -18.12 1.77
N ARG A 133 4.12 -17.99 3.10
CA ARG A 133 3.90 -19.12 4.00
C ARG A 133 2.46 -19.62 3.97
N THR A 134 1.50 -18.71 3.81
CA THR A 134 0.07 -19.04 3.82
C THR A 134 -0.55 -18.96 2.44
N GLY A 135 0.29 -18.81 1.42
CA GLY A 135 -0.16 -18.75 0.04
C GLY A 135 -0.96 -19.97 -0.35
N PRO A 136 -1.64 -19.91 -1.51
CA PRO A 136 -2.51 -21.00 -1.90
C PRO A 136 -1.74 -22.31 -1.91
N VAL A 137 -2.24 -23.22 -1.13
CA VAL A 137 -1.68 -24.57 -1.09
C VAL A 137 -2.17 -25.29 -2.33
N THR A 138 -1.25 -25.63 -3.11
CA THR A 138 -1.56 -26.31 -4.37
C THR A 138 -1.45 -27.81 -4.18
#